data_c75a1be93e0a2fbf499dcfbe49d8e068
#
_entry.id   c75a1be93e0a2fbf499dcfbe49d8e068
#
_cell.length_a   1.000
_cell.length_b   1.000
_cell.length_c   1.000
_cell.angle_alpha   90.00
_cell.angle_beta   90.00
_cell.angle_gamma   90.00
#
_symmetry.space_group_name_H-M   'P 1'
#
loop_
_entity.id
_entity.type
_entity.pdbx_description
1 polymer ?
#
loop_
_entity_poly.entity_id
_entity_poly.type
_entity_poly.pdbx_seq_one_letter_code
_entity_poly.pdbx_strand_id
1 'polypeptide(L)'
;MLTTNREERLGRIHENARLPRSVQAIYLRPLRRKAEYGLPVCDLQLRSYSVRNLEFFADFAVRAAYYLKLPLSGPVPLPRIVERWTFPRSHFVHKKTQENFERVTLRRLLQIKDGNLQAVQAWLAFLRKHAFYGVGMKANIWEHESFGIVIYIYVELQQADNTTNHRRGKVNG
;
A
#
# COMPACT_ATOMS: atom_id res chain seq x y z
N MET A 1 7.19 -5.55 -20.33
CA MET A 1 6.70 -6.06 -21.65
C MET A 1 5.64 -7.16 -21.56
N LEU A 2 5.27 -7.72 -20.40
CA LEU A 2 4.26 -8.79 -20.28
C LEU A 2 2.80 -8.29 -20.15
N THR A 3 2.58 -6.99 -19.94
CA THR A 3 1.26 -6.41 -19.70
C THR A 3 0.47 -6.14 -21.00
N THR A 4 1.14 -5.77 -22.09
CA THR A 4 0.51 -5.47 -23.38
C THR A 4 -0.16 -6.70 -24.01
N ASN A 5 0.45 -7.88 -23.92
CA ASN A 5 -0.08 -9.11 -24.46
C ASN A 5 -1.40 -9.58 -23.81
N ARG A 6 -1.69 -9.10 -22.62
CA ARG A 6 -2.87 -9.51 -21.83
C ARG A 6 -4.09 -8.65 -22.14
N GLU A 7 -3.89 -7.35 -22.35
CA GLU A 7 -4.94 -6.42 -22.79
C GLU A 7 -5.38 -6.74 -24.23
N GLU A 8 -4.43 -7.08 -25.11
CA GLU A 8 -4.71 -7.51 -26.47
C GLU A 8 -5.45 -8.84 -26.54
N ARG A 9 -5.15 -9.79 -25.64
CA ARG A 9 -5.90 -11.07 -25.56
C ARG A 9 -7.35 -10.88 -25.12
N LEU A 10 -7.61 -9.95 -24.20
CA LEU A 10 -8.96 -9.65 -23.75
C LEU A 10 -9.77 -8.91 -24.81
N GLY A 11 -9.12 -8.03 -25.60
CA GLY A 11 -9.76 -7.34 -26.72
C GLY A 11 -10.18 -8.29 -27.86
N ARG A 12 -9.45 -9.41 -28.04
CA ARG A 12 -9.76 -10.40 -29.08
C ARG A 12 -10.92 -11.35 -28.73
N ILE A 13 -11.28 -11.47 -27.44
CA ILE A 13 -12.26 -12.48 -27.02
C ILE A 13 -13.69 -12.11 -27.41
N HIS A 14 -14.06 -10.84 -27.44
CA HIS A 14 -15.28 -10.30 -28.09
C HIS A 14 -15.26 -8.77 -27.99
N GLU A 15 -15.18 -8.06 -29.08
CA GLU A 15 -15.18 -6.58 -29.13
C GLU A 15 -16.40 -5.92 -28.45
N ASN A 16 -17.51 -6.64 -28.30
CA ASN A 16 -18.76 -6.12 -27.74
C ASN A 16 -19.23 -6.82 -26.45
N ALA A 17 -18.48 -7.80 -25.93
CA ALA A 17 -18.88 -8.53 -24.75
C ALA A 17 -18.43 -7.78 -23.46
N ARG A 18 -19.38 -7.39 -22.65
CA ARG A 18 -19.09 -6.81 -21.33
C ARG A 18 -18.47 -7.88 -20.43
N LEU A 19 -17.21 -7.69 -20.08
CA LEU A 19 -16.51 -8.58 -19.14
C LEU A 19 -17.18 -8.58 -17.77
N PRO A 20 -17.23 -9.72 -17.06
CA PRO A 20 -17.69 -9.78 -15.67
C PRO A 20 -16.91 -8.80 -14.79
N ARG A 21 -17.58 -8.21 -13.79
CA ARG A 21 -16.95 -7.20 -12.90
C ARG A 21 -15.68 -7.70 -12.19
N SER A 22 -15.65 -8.96 -11.80
CA SER A 22 -14.49 -9.61 -11.19
C SER A 22 -13.28 -9.65 -12.14
N VAL A 23 -13.52 -9.97 -13.40
CA VAL A 23 -12.49 -9.99 -14.44
C VAL A 23 -11.99 -8.57 -14.73
N GLN A 24 -12.90 -7.59 -14.83
CA GLN A 24 -12.54 -6.19 -15.00
C GLN A 24 -11.67 -5.68 -13.83
N ALA A 25 -12.01 -6.04 -12.59
CA ALA A 25 -11.26 -5.64 -11.41
C ALA A 25 -9.80 -6.16 -11.42
N ILE A 26 -9.56 -7.34 -11.99
CA ILE A 26 -8.23 -7.97 -12.02
C ILE A 26 -7.39 -7.48 -13.22
N TYR A 27 -8.02 -7.30 -14.37
CA TYR A 27 -7.29 -7.09 -15.64
C TYR A 27 -7.25 -5.65 -16.12
N LEU A 28 -8.22 -4.82 -15.76
CA LEU A 28 -8.23 -3.42 -16.14
C LEU A 28 -7.39 -2.59 -15.18
N ARG A 29 -6.57 -1.71 -15.74
CA ARG A 29 -5.83 -0.73 -14.96
C ARG A 29 -6.80 0.22 -14.26
N PRO A 30 -6.52 0.59 -13.00
CA PRO A 30 -7.37 1.53 -12.29
C PRO A 30 -7.35 2.89 -12.99
N LEU A 31 -8.54 3.49 -13.12
CA LEU A 31 -8.70 4.82 -13.66
C LEU A 31 -8.13 5.85 -12.68
N ARG A 32 -7.57 6.93 -13.22
CA ARG A 32 -6.97 8.02 -12.44
C ARG A 32 -7.49 9.36 -12.93
N ARG A 33 -7.57 10.31 -12.02
CA ARG A 33 -7.86 11.71 -12.34
C ARG A 33 -6.56 12.49 -12.44
N LYS A 34 -6.50 13.43 -13.34
CA LYS A 34 -5.37 14.36 -13.46
C LYS A 34 -5.54 15.50 -12.45
N ALA A 35 -4.44 15.95 -11.87
CA ALA A 35 -4.38 17.16 -11.07
C ALA A 35 -4.30 18.39 -12.00
N GLU A 36 -4.89 19.50 -11.60
CA GLU A 36 -4.88 20.77 -12.35
C GLU A 36 -3.66 21.62 -11.98
N TYR A 37 -3.41 21.81 -10.69
CA TYR A 37 -2.35 22.67 -10.16
C TYR A 37 -1.10 21.90 -9.75
N GLY A 38 -1.26 20.62 -9.42
CA GLY A 38 -0.15 19.76 -9.05
C GLY A 38 0.37 19.92 -7.61
N LEU A 39 -0.38 20.59 -6.74
CA LEU A 39 -0.01 20.81 -5.34
C LEU A 39 -0.13 19.51 -4.54
N PRO A 40 0.93 19.03 -3.88
CA PRO A 40 0.87 17.82 -3.07
C PRO A 40 0.05 18.05 -1.80
N VAL A 41 -0.90 17.17 -1.51
CA VAL A 41 -1.75 17.22 -0.32
C VAL A 41 -1.50 16.01 0.58
N CYS A 42 -1.25 14.85 0.00
CA CYS A 42 -1.01 13.64 0.78
C CYS A 42 -0.07 12.68 0.06
N ASP A 43 0.91 12.16 0.79
CA ASP A 43 1.79 11.08 0.36
C ASP A 43 1.52 9.84 1.21
N LEU A 44 0.97 8.80 0.59
CA LEU A 44 0.77 7.51 1.22
C LEU A 44 1.87 6.54 0.80
N GLN A 45 2.65 6.10 1.77
CA GLN A 45 3.66 5.06 1.60
C GLN A 45 3.13 3.72 2.08
N LEU A 46 3.07 2.75 1.18
CA LEU A 46 2.74 1.37 1.47
C LEU A 46 4.02 0.54 1.61
N ARG A 47 4.06 -0.34 2.60
CA ARG A 47 5.20 -1.23 2.89
C ARG A 47 4.73 -2.66 3.03
N SER A 48 5.45 -3.61 2.46
CA SER A 48 5.16 -5.04 2.61
C SER A 48 6.40 -5.89 2.31
N TYR A 49 6.39 -7.11 2.81
CA TYR A 49 7.39 -8.12 2.45
C TYR A 49 7.00 -8.89 1.18
N SER A 50 5.72 -8.87 0.79
CA SER A 50 5.19 -9.53 -0.40
C SER A 50 4.84 -8.51 -1.48
N VAL A 51 5.41 -8.69 -2.67
CA VAL A 51 5.09 -7.87 -3.86
C VAL A 51 3.60 -7.96 -4.20
N ARG A 52 3.05 -9.18 -4.18
CA ARG A 52 1.65 -9.44 -4.55
C ARG A 52 0.66 -8.68 -3.68
N ASN A 53 0.83 -8.75 -2.35
CA ASN A 53 -0.04 -8.06 -1.41
C ASN A 53 0.08 -6.54 -1.55
N LEU A 54 1.30 -6.06 -1.77
CA LEU A 54 1.58 -4.65 -1.92
C LEU A 54 0.92 -4.07 -3.19
N GLU A 55 1.03 -4.77 -4.32
CA GLU A 55 0.44 -4.35 -5.59
C GLU A 55 -1.09 -4.43 -5.55
N PHE A 56 -1.63 -5.49 -4.97
CA PHE A 56 -3.07 -5.64 -4.77
C PHE A 56 -3.66 -4.48 -3.96
N PHE A 57 -3.04 -4.17 -2.82
CA PHE A 57 -3.51 -3.09 -1.97
C PHE A 57 -3.30 -1.70 -2.59
N ALA A 58 -2.20 -1.51 -3.33
CA ALA A 58 -1.96 -0.28 -4.08
C ALA A 58 -3.04 -0.05 -5.15
N ASP A 59 -3.42 -1.09 -5.90
CA ASP A 59 -4.49 -1.03 -6.89
C ASP A 59 -5.85 -0.71 -6.25
N PHE A 60 -6.16 -1.34 -5.11
CA PHE A 60 -7.35 -1.06 -4.32
C PHE A 60 -7.39 0.42 -3.88
N ALA A 61 -6.28 0.95 -3.37
CA ALA A 61 -6.17 2.34 -2.93
C ALA A 61 -6.38 3.34 -4.08
N VAL A 62 -5.84 3.05 -5.27
CA VAL A 62 -6.04 3.88 -6.48
C VAL A 62 -7.51 3.89 -6.90
N ARG A 63 -8.18 2.72 -6.91
CA ARG A 63 -9.62 2.63 -7.23
C ARG A 63 -10.48 3.40 -6.24
N ALA A 64 -10.19 3.29 -4.95
CA ALA A 64 -10.90 4.04 -3.90
C ALA A 64 -10.75 5.55 -4.10
N ALA A 65 -9.54 6.04 -4.42
CA ALA A 65 -9.29 7.46 -4.69
C ALA A 65 -10.08 7.96 -5.92
N TYR A 66 -10.18 7.16 -6.97
CA TYR A 66 -10.95 7.50 -8.15
C TYR A 66 -12.44 7.74 -7.84
N TYR A 67 -13.05 6.88 -7.02
CA TYR A 67 -14.44 7.02 -6.60
C TYR A 67 -14.67 8.25 -5.71
N LEU A 68 -13.70 8.62 -4.89
CA LEU A 68 -13.73 9.83 -4.06
C LEU A 68 -13.33 11.09 -4.83
N LYS A 69 -13.18 11.01 -6.15
CA LYS A 69 -12.80 12.12 -7.05
C LYS A 69 -11.42 12.73 -6.74
N LEU A 70 -10.54 12.00 -6.05
CA LEU A 70 -9.20 12.47 -5.71
C LEU A 70 -8.23 12.26 -6.90
N PRO A 71 -7.48 13.31 -7.29
CA PRO A 71 -6.40 13.19 -8.26
C PRO A 71 -5.20 12.47 -7.62
N LEU A 72 -4.96 11.22 -8.01
CA LEU A 72 -3.91 10.38 -7.45
C LEU A 72 -2.89 10.00 -8.51
N SER A 73 -1.62 10.15 -8.21
CA SER A 73 -0.49 9.68 -9.00
C SER A 73 0.21 8.51 -8.32
N GLY A 74 0.79 7.62 -9.12
CA GLY A 74 1.44 6.40 -8.64
C GLY A 74 0.63 5.13 -9.00
N PRO A 75 0.96 3.94 -8.47
CA PRO A 75 1.99 3.66 -7.48
C PRO A 75 3.42 3.78 -8.03
N VAL A 76 4.27 4.53 -7.34
CA VAL A 76 5.69 4.68 -7.69
C VAL A 76 6.51 3.70 -6.84
N PRO A 77 7.33 2.84 -7.44
CA PRO A 77 8.20 1.96 -6.69
C PRO A 77 9.31 2.76 -6.00
N LEU A 78 9.44 2.61 -4.69
CA LEU A 78 10.55 3.15 -3.92
C LEU A 78 11.65 2.11 -3.73
N PRO A 79 12.90 2.51 -3.49
CA PRO A 79 14.00 1.60 -3.21
C PRO A 79 13.65 0.62 -2.08
N ARG A 80 13.94 -0.67 -2.30
CA ARG A 80 13.74 -1.70 -1.28
C ARG A 80 14.72 -1.52 -0.12
N ILE A 81 14.27 -1.82 1.10
CA ILE A 81 15.14 -1.89 2.28
C ILE A 81 15.50 -3.35 2.49
N VAL A 82 16.80 -3.63 2.57
CA VAL A 82 17.34 -4.96 2.82
C VAL A 82 18.06 -4.92 4.17
N GLU A 83 17.57 -5.71 5.10
CA GLU A 83 18.13 -5.86 6.44
C GLU A 83 18.68 -7.27 6.58
N ARG A 84 19.91 -7.42 7.03
CA ARG A 84 20.59 -8.70 7.19
C ARG A 84 21.09 -8.87 8.61
N TRP A 85 20.87 -10.06 9.16
CA TRP A 85 21.34 -10.45 10.49
C TRP A 85 22.05 -11.77 10.40
N THR A 86 23.15 -11.88 11.16
CA THR A 86 23.92 -13.11 11.29
C THR A 86 23.97 -13.48 12.77
N PHE A 87 23.51 -14.66 13.10
CA PHE A 87 23.52 -15.18 14.46
C PHE A 87 24.29 -16.49 14.52
N PRO A 88 25.14 -16.71 15.55
CA PRO A 88 25.75 -17.99 15.79
C PRO A 88 24.68 -18.99 16.28
N ARG A 89 24.66 -20.20 15.74
CA ARG A 89 23.74 -21.29 16.20
C ARG A 89 24.08 -21.82 17.57
N SER A 90 25.36 -21.72 17.95
CA SER A 90 25.92 -22.25 19.18
C SER A 90 26.74 -21.20 19.91
N HIS A 91 27.51 -21.59 20.92
CA HIS A 91 28.39 -20.70 21.64
C HIS A 91 29.33 -19.93 20.68
N PHE A 92 29.72 -18.71 21.06
CA PHE A 92 30.51 -17.77 20.24
C PHE A 92 31.84 -18.36 19.70
N VAL A 93 32.34 -19.42 20.29
CA VAL A 93 33.58 -20.14 19.85
C VAL A 93 33.38 -20.83 18.49
N HIS A 94 32.16 -21.29 18.20
CA HIS A 94 31.83 -22.01 16.96
C HIS A 94 31.39 -21.08 15.82
N LYS A 95 32.23 -20.16 15.41
CA LYS A 95 31.93 -19.18 14.35
C LYS A 95 31.56 -19.79 12.98
N LYS A 96 31.92 -21.06 12.73
CA LYS A 96 31.61 -21.75 11.46
C LYS A 96 30.12 -22.08 11.32
N THR A 97 29.36 -22.11 12.41
CA THR A 97 27.93 -22.42 12.43
C THR A 97 27.10 -21.15 12.62
N GLN A 98 27.07 -20.31 11.59
CA GLN A 98 26.27 -19.09 11.58
C GLN A 98 25.02 -19.26 10.73
N GLU A 99 23.92 -18.64 11.16
CA GLU A 99 22.69 -18.49 10.37
C GLU A 99 22.56 -17.06 9.92
N ASN A 100 22.28 -16.89 8.64
CA ASN A 100 22.05 -15.58 8.02
C ASN A 100 20.56 -15.42 7.74
N PHE A 101 19.99 -14.33 8.24
CA PHE A 101 18.61 -13.95 7.97
C PHE A 101 18.60 -12.67 7.15
N GLU A 102 17.71 -12.61 6.17
CA GLU A 102 17.50 -11.43 5.34
C GLU A 102 16.02 -11.07 5.34
N ARG A 103 15.73 -9.78 5.56
CA ARG A 103 14.40 -9.22 5.43
C ARG A 103 14.41 -8.15 4.34
N VAL A 104 13.60 -8.33 3.32
CA VAL A 104 13.43 -7.38 2.23
C VAL A 104 12.08 -6.69 2.38
N THR A 105 12.11 -5.38 2.62
CA THR A 105 10.91 -4.55 2.68
C THR A 105 10.72 -3.80 1.37
N LEU A 106 9.60 -4.07 0.71
CA LEU A 106 9.18 -3.41 -0.51
C LEU A 106 8.30 -2.21 -0.19
N ARG A 107 8.42 -1.15 -0.99
CA ARG A 107 7.69 0.09 -0.75
C ARG A 107 7.05 0.61 -2.04
N ARG A 108 5.85 1.20 -1.92
CA ARG A 108 5.15 1.94 -2.98
C ARG A 108 4.69 3.28 -2.44
N LEU A 109 4.81 4.31 -3.27
CA LEU A 109 4.33 5.66 -2.98
C LEU A 109 3.10 5.96 -3.83
N LEU A 110 2.07 6.44 -3.18
CA LEU A 110 0.86 7.01 -3.77
C LEU A 110 0.79 8.48 -3.35
N GLN A 111 0.69 9.39 -4.30
CA GLN A 111 0.64 10.82 -4.03
C GLN A 111 -0.68 11.40 -4.52
N ILE A 112 -1.40 12.07 -3.63
CA ILE A 112 -2.59 12.86 -3.96
C ILE A 112 -2.17 14.32 -4.13
N LYS A 113 -2.60 14.90 -5.23
CA LYS A 113 -2.41 16.31 -5.57
C LYS A 113 -3.75 16.99 -5.70
N ASP A 114 -3.83 18.27 -5.33
CA ASP A 114 -5.05 19.10 -5.48
C ASP A 114 -6.31 18.46 -4.85
N GLY A 115 -6.16 17.67 -3.80
CA GLY A 115 -7.25 17.01 -3.11
C GLY A 115 -7.85 17.87 -1.99
N ASN A 116 -9.17 17.79 -1.80
CA ASN A 116 -9.80 18.36 -0.61
C ASN A 116 -9.37 17.54 0.61
N LEU A 117 -8.96 18.21 1.68
CA LEU A 117 -8.48 17.59 2.92
C LEU A 117 -9.50 16.60 3.52
N GLN A 118 -10.78 16.98 3.56
CA GLN A 118 -11.85 16.11 4.08
C GLN A 118 -11.99 14.82 3.25
N ALA A 119 -11.88 14.91 1.93
CA ALA A 119 -11.91 13.74 1.05
C ALA A 119 -10.68 12.84 1.24
N VAL A 120 -9.50 13.44 1.48
CA VAL A 120 -8.27 12.70 1.80
C VAL A 120 -8.39 11.97 3.13
N GLN A 121 -8.92 12.63 4.16
CA GLN A 121 -9.15 11.99 5.46
C GLN A 121 -10.17 10.84 5.35
N ALA A 122 -11.26 11.02 4.61
CA ALA A 122 -12.23 9.97 4.34
C ALA A 122 -11.60 8.79 3.59
N TRP A 123 -10.73 9.06 2.61
CA TRP A 123 -9.99 8.04 1.88
C TRP A 123 -9.05 7.24 2.79
N LEU A 124 -8.29 7.92 3.64
CA LEU A 124 -7.39 7.26 4.60
C LEU A 124 -8.16 6.42 5.63
N ALA A 125 -9.29 6.94 6.14
CA ALA A 125 -10.16 6.20 7.04
C ALA A 125 -10.74 4.95 6.38
N PHE A 126 -11.14 5.05 5.10
CA PHE A 126 -11.59 3.91 4.31
C PHE A 126 -10.49 2.87 4.13
N LEU A 127 -9.28 3.27 3.76
CA LEU A 127 -8.14 2.36 3.62
C LEU A 127 -7.78 1.68 4.94
N ARG A 128 -7.83 2.42 6.07
CA ARG A 128 -7.61 1.87 7.41
C ARG A 128 -8.65 0.81 7.76
N LYS A 129 -9.92 1.05 7.45
CA LYS A 129 -11.01 0.09 7.67
C LYS A 129 -10.82 -1.20 6.89
N HIS A 130 -10.25 -1.11 5.69
CA HIS A 130 -9.99 -2.23 4.78
C HIS A 130 -8.51 -2.63 4.74
N ALA A 131 -7.77 -2.38 5.83
CA ALA A 131 -6.35 -2.74 5.92
C ALA A 131 -6.13 -4.22 5.61
N PHE A 132 -5.11 -4.50 4.80
CA PHE A 132 -4.79 -5.85 4.36
C PHE A 132 -3.60 -6.41 5.13
N TYR A 133 -3.64 -7.70 5.45
CA TYR A 133 -2.56 -8.37 6.19
C TYR A 133 -1.22 -8.28 5.47
N GLY A 134 -0.17 -7.98 6.23
CA GLY A 134 1.18 -7.87 5.70
C GLY A 134 1.46 -6.58 4.92
N VAL A 135 0.56 -5.60 4.94
CA VAL A 135 0.75 -4.27 4.33
C VAL A 135 0.68 -3.19 5.41
N GLY A 136 1.80 -2.53 5.67
CA GLY A 136 1.87 -1.35 6.52
C GLY A 136 1.63 -0.08 5.71
N MET A 137 1.00 0.92 6.34
CA MET A 137 0.68 2.22 5.73
C MET A 137 1.28 3.35 6.55
N LYS A 138 1.84 4.34 5.86
CA LYS A 138 2.32 5.59 6.44
C LYS A 138 1.85 6.73 5.56
N ALA A 139 1.10 7.67 6.11
CA ALA A 139 0.61 8.83 5.39
C ALA A 139 1.21 10.12 5.94
N ASN A 140 1.66 10.99 5.04
CA ASN A 140 2.02 12.37 5.35
C ASN A 140 0.97 13.26 4.68
N ILE A 141 0.39 14.16 5.44
CA ILE A 141 -0.64 15.09 4.96
C ILE A 141 -0.10 16.50 5.11
N TRP A 142 -0.27 17.34 4.09
CA TRP A 142 0.04 18.76 4.12
C TRP A 142 -1.26 19.54 4.07
N GLU A 143 -1.40 20.45 5.00
CA GLU A 143 -2.52 21.37 5.09
C GLU A 143 -1.99 22.80 4.93
N HIS A 144 -2.62 23.55 4.03
CA HIS A 144 -2.29 24.96 3.79
C HIS A 144 -3.38 25.81 4.40
N GLU A 145 -3.04 26.57 5.44
CA GLU A 145 -3.93 27.56 6.04
C GLU A 145 -3.63 28.97 5.53
N SER A 146 -4.62 29.86 5.61
CA SER A 146 -4.55 31.23 5.09
C SER A 146 -3.46 32.12 5.71
N PHE A 147 -2.88 31.73 6.84
CA PHE A 147 -1.81 32.46 7.52
C PHE A 147 -0.38 32.01 7.16
N GLY A 148 -0.22 31.19 6.12
CA GLY A 148 1.10 30.73 5.67
C GLY A 148 1.75 29.66 6.56
N ILE A 149 1.01 29.09 7.50
CA ILE A 149 1.49 28.01 8.35
C ILE A 149 1.20 26.70 7.64
N VAL A 150 2.28 25.96 7.35
CA VAL A 150 2.17 24.59 6.83
C VAL A 150 2.17 23.62 8.01
N ILE A 151 1.04 22.97 8.26
CA ILE A 151 0.93 21.96 9.30
C ILE A 151 1.25 20.60 8.70
N TYR A 152 2.28 19.94 9.22
CA TYR A 152 2.60 18.56 8.87
C TYR A 152 1.86 17.61 9.82
N ILE A 153 0.82 16.95 9.34
CA ILE A 153 0.15 15.90 10.09
C ILE A 153 0.78 14.56 9.74
N TYR A 154 1.45 13.99 10.70
CA TYR A 154 2.10 12.68 10.59
C TYR A 154 1.13 11.61 11.07
N VAL A 155 0.56 10.82 10.20
CA VAL A 155 -0.32 9.70 10.57
C VAL A 155 0.40 8.39 10.24
N GLU A 156 0.92 7.73 11.26
CA GLU A 156 1.38 6.35 11.13
C GLU A 156 0.20 5.40 11.37
N LEU A 157 -0.32 4.87 10.28
CA LEU A 157 -1.35 3.85 10.32
C LEU A 157 -0.66 2.50 10.58
N GLN A 158 -0.52 2.16 11.85
CA GLN A 158 0.03 0.86 12.23
C GLN A 158 -0.90 -0.26 11.73
N GLN A 159 -0.28 -1.31 11.22
CA GLN A 159 -0.91 -2.58 10.96
C GLN A 159 -1.64 -3.02 12.24
N ALA A 160 -2.92 -3.34 12.13
CA ALA A 160 -3.62 -4.01 13.22
C ALA A 160 -2.97 -5.38 13.42
N ASP A 161 -2.03 -5.46 14.35
CA ASP A 161 -1.52 -6.73 14.85
C ASP A 161 -2.68 -7.42 15.55
N ASN A 162 -3.42 -8.24 14.82
CA ASN A 162 -4.29 -9.25 15.38
C ASN A 162 -3.40 -10.36 16.00
N THR A 163 -2.63 -10.02 17.00
CA THR A 163 -2.23 -10.98 18.00
C THR A 163 -3.49 -11.31 18.79
N THR A 164 -4.28 -12.22 18.26
CA THR A 164 -5.29 -12.93 19.02
C THR A 164 -4.57 -13.53 20.21
N ASN A 165 -4.75 -12.85 21.33
CA ASN A 165 -4.40 -13.28 22.66
C ASN A 165 -5.16 -14.59 22.92
N HIS A 166 -4.57 -15.69 22.50
CA HIS A 166 -5.01 -17.03 22.88
C HIS A 166 -4.58 -17.22 24.33
N ARG A 167 -5.23 -16.51 25.25
CA ARG A 167 -5.23 -16.85 26.65
C ARG A 167 -5.88 -18.22 26.77
N ARG A 168 -5.06 -19.24 26.71
CA ARG A 168 -5.41 -20.55 27.26
C ARG A 168 -5.79 -20.31 28.74
N GLY A 169 -7.08 -20.33 29.01
CA GLY A 169 -7.58 -20.47 30.37
C GLY A 169 -6.99 -21.77 30.92
N LYS A 170 -6.11 -21.65 31.92
CA LYS A 170 -5.82 -22.75 32.83
C LYS A 170 -7.11 -23.02 33.58
N VAL A 171 -7.78 -24.06 33.22
CA VAL A 171 -8.80 -24.72 34.06
C VAL A 171 -8.03 -25.42 35.16
N ASN A 172 -8.05 -24.86 36.35
CA ASN A 172 -7.68 -25.58 37.57
C ASN A 172 -8.83 -26.53 37.88
N GLY A 173 -8.58 -27.82 37.85
CA GLY A 173 -9.32 -28.89 38.46
C GLY A 173 -8.37 -29.69 39.32
#